data_ec16055aa62fa399fccd3e4a36179de0
#
_entry.id   ec16055aa62fa399fccd3e4a36179de0
#
_cell.length_a   1.000
_cell.length_b   1.000
_cell.length_c   1.000
_cell.angle_alpha   90.00
_cell.angle_beta   90.00
_cell.angle_gamma   90.00
#
_symmetry.space_group_name_H-M   'P 1'
#
loop_
_entity.id
_entity.type
_entity.pdbx_description
1 polymer ?
#
loop_
_entity_poly.entity_id
_entity_poly.type
_entity_poly.pdbx_seq_one_letter_code
_entity_poly.pdbx_strand_id
1 'polypeptide(L)'
;MKKSTVIISVFILLLTFSMGAYAATKYNFTFNGKKQSIDVQLINNKAYVPLNDVTELFGGKVTYDSKSKTYAVTSNATESITPSEMSKTIDNLTVKIDKVVQDSDSLKIYVTYVNNSNDKMSNGSDLSKIVANGKQYSYNSKFNFERWYKKENVPHADTYIEPGVTAEDVIFYAPVDADSINILIRANWTDYRFNNVKITK
;
A
#
# COMPACT_ATOMS: atom_id res chain seq x y z
N MET A 1 1.57 33.09 -64.81
CA MET A 1 2.06 33.19 -63.42
C MET A 1 3.57 33.32 -63.46
N LYS A 2 4.14 34.32 -62.81
CA LYS A 2 5.59 34.53 -62.80
C LYS A 2 6.27 33.42 -61.95
N LYS A 3 7.34 32.80 -62.47
CA LYS A 3 8.07 31.70 -61.80
C LYS A 3 8.46 32.00 -60.35
N SER A 4 8.69 33.27 -60.03
CA SER A 4 8.97 33.73 -58.68
C SER A 4 7.82 33.56 -57.70
N THR A 5 6.55 33.69 -58.13
CA THR A 5 5.37 33.52 -57.27
C THR A 5 5.19 32.08 -56.84
N VAL A 6 5.50 31.12 -57.73
CA VAL A 6 5.44 29.69 -57.43
C VAL A 6 6.52 29.28 -56.41
N ILE A 7 7.74 29.82 -56.56
CA ILE A 7 8.84 29.54 -55.65
C ILE A 7 8.54 30.07 -54.23
N ILE A 8 7.99 31.28 -54.12
CA ILE A 8 7.63 31.86 -52.81
C ILE A 8 6.51 31.06 -52.13
N SER A 9 5.49 30.60 -52.91
CA SER A 9 4.40 29.78 -52.37
C SER A 9 4.90 28.43 -51.85
N VAL A 10 5.82 27.77 -52.54
CA VAL A 10 6.45 26.50 -52.11
C VAL A 10 7.29 26.71 -50.84
N PHE A 11 8.02 27.82 -50.75
CA PHE A 11 8.83 28.13 -49.56
C PHE A 11 7.96 28.42 -48.31
N ILE A 12 6.83 29.08 -48.45
CA ILE A 12 5.88 29.33 -47.38
C ILE A 12 5.24 27.98 -46.91
N LEU A 13 4.91 27.10 -47.88
CA LEU A 13 4.35 25.78 -47.54
C LEU A 13 5.36 24.91 -46.77
N LEU A 14 6.63 24.93 -47.13
CA LEU A 14 7.69 24.22 -46.42
C LEU A 14 7.93 24.77 -44.98
N LEU A 15 7.79 26.09 -44.80
CA LEU A 15 7.93 26.70 -43.46
C LEU A 15 6.77 26.36 -42.54
N THR A 16 5.56 26.16 -43.06
CA THR A 16 4.40 25.76 -42.24
C THR A 16 4.46 24.32 -41.78
N PHE A 17 5.11 23.43 -42.55
CA PHE A 17 5.33 22.03 -42.11
C PHE A 17 6.41 21.88 -41.04
N SER A 18 7.36 22.80 -40.92
CA SER A 18 8.45 22.72 -39.94
C SER A 18 8.04 23.14 -38.52
N MET A 19 6.88 23.76 -38.30
CA MET A 19 6.42 24.18 -36.97
C MET A 19 5.62 23.12 -36.21
N GLY A 20 5.43 21.92 -36.78
CA GLY A 20 4.56 20.88 -36.20
C GLY A 20 5.28 19.82 -35.35
N ALA A 21 6.59 19.78 -35.34
CA ALA A 21 7.32 18.79 -34.55
C ALA A 21 7.74 19.34 -33.18
N TYR A 22 6.79 19.70 -32.34
CA TYR A 22 7.08 19.75 -30.90
C TYR A 22 7.41 18.33 -30.47
N ALA A 23 8.68 18.04 -30.26
CA ALA A 23 9.12 16.82 -29.59
C ALA A 23 8.50 16.87 -28.17
N ALA A 24 7.37 16.19 -28.01
CA ALA A 24 6.71 16.09 -26.71
C ALA A 24 7.73 15.51 -25.72
N THR A 25 8.05 16.25 -24.68
CA THR A 25 8.96 15.79 -23.64
C THR A 25 8.38 14.52 -23.05
N LYS A 26 9.05 13.37 -23.27
CA LYS A 26 8.61 12.09 -22.71
C LYS A 26 9.01 12.03 -21.25
N TYR A 27 8.03 11.96 -20.36
CA TYR A 27 8.24 11.72 -18.96
C TYR A 27 8.30 10.22 -18.68
N ASN A 28 9.16 9.81 -17.75
CA ASN A 28 9.26 8.42 -17.35
C ASN A 28 8.36 8.16 -16.13
N PHE A 29 7.59 7.08 -16.19
CA PHE A 29 6.85 6.57 -15.05
C PHE A 29 7.58 5.36 -14.47
N THR A 30 7.80 5.35 -13.15
CA THR A 30 8.41 4.21 -12.46
C THR A 30 7.46 3.72 -11.36
N PHE A 31 7.34 2.41 -11.25
CA PHE A 31 6.57 1.75 -10.20
C PHE A 31 7.46 0.71 -9.51
N ASN A 32 7.58 0.79 -8.18
CA ASN A 32 8.49 -0.06 -7.39
C ASN A 32 9.94 -0.08 -7.96
N GLY A 33 10.44 1.09 -8.37
CA GLY A 33 11.77 1.25 -8.95
C GLY A 33 11.94 0.72 -10.40
N LYS A 34 10.91 0.13 -10.99
CA LYS A 34 10.94 -0.38 -12.38
C LYS A 34 10.26 0.61 -13.31
N LYS A 35 10.91 0.92 -14.43
CA LYS A 35 10.34 1.76 -15.49
C LYS A 35 9.16 1.06 -16.13
N GLN A 36 8.03 1.78 -16.28
CA GLN A 36 6.81 1.32 -16.93
C GLN A 36 6.64 2.04 -18.27
N SER A 37 5.99 1.36 -19.22
CA SER A 37 5.65 1.94 -20.53
C SER A 37 4.29 2.65 -20.45
N ILE A 38 4.18 3.64 -19.55
CA ILE A 38 2.96 4.43 -19.37
C ILE A 38 3.21 5.83 -19.90
N ASP A 39 2.29 6.35 -20.71
CA ASP A 39 2.36 7.70 -21.25
C ASP A 39 2.02 8.72 -20.16
N VAL A 40 2.95 9.63 -19.89
CA VAL A 40 2.76 10.69 -18.88
C VAL A 40 2.68 12.02 -19.60
N GLN A 41 1.59 12.73 -19.43
CA GLN A 41 1.37 14.06 -19.97
C GLN A 41 1.39 15.10 -18.86
N LEU A 42 2.05 16.23 -19.12
CA LEU A 42 2.00 17.39 -18.24
C LEU A 42 1.00 18.40 -18.78
N ILE A 43 -0.05 18.67 -18.00
CA ILE A 43 -1.07 19.68 -18.33
C ILE A 43 -1.15 20.65 -17.16
N ASN A 44 -0.86 21.93 -17.38
CA ASN A 44 -0.85 22.96 -16.35
C ASN A 44 0.00 22.58 -15.13
N ASN A 45 1.21 22.07 -15.36
CA ASN A 45 2.15 21.56 -14.34
C ASN A 45 1.62 20.39 -13.48
N LYS A 46 0.57 19.71 -13.93
CA LYS A 46 0.06 18.48 -13.30
C LYS A 46 0.32 17.29 -14.20
N ALA A 47 0.85 16.21 -13.64
CA ALA A 47 1.05 14.97 -14.37
C ALA A 47 -0.26 14.21 -14.52
N TYR A 48 -0.57 13.80 -15.74
CA TYR A 48 -1.71 12.96 -16.09
C TYR A 48 -1.20 11.65 -16.67
N VAL A 49 -1.83 10.56 -16.30
CA VAL A 49 -1.54 9.22 -16.78
C VAL A 49 -2.84 8.53 -17.20
N PRO A 50 -2.80 7.61 -18.18
CA PRO A 50 -3.99 6.85 -18.55
C PRO A 50 -4.53 6.04 -17.38
N LEU A 51 -5.80 6.21 -17.06
CA LEU A 51 -6.44 5.57 -15.93
C LEU A 51 -6.38 4.03 -16.03
N ASN A 52 -6.57 3.48 -17.23
CA ASN A 52 -6.49 2.04 -17.46
C ASN A 52 -5.11 1.49 -17.12
N ASP A 53 -4.03 2.11 -17.66
CA ASP A 53 -2.67 1.62 -17.50
C ASP A 53 -2.25 1.61 -16.03
N VAL A 54 -2.60 2.69 -15.31
CA VAL A 54 -2.32 2.77 -13.86
C VAL A 54 -3.16 1.78 -13.09
N THR A 55 -4.43 1.62 -13.44
CA THR A 55 -5.33 0.66 -12.75
C THR A 55 -4.85 -0.78 -12.96
N GLU A 56 -4.45 -1.15 -14.18
CA GLU A 56 -3.91 -2.48 -14.48
C GLU A 56 -2.62 -2.75 -13.71
N LEU A 57 -1.76 -1.74 -13.54
CA LEU A 57 -0.53 -1.85 -12.76
C LEU A 57 -0.80 -2.25 -11.29
N PHE A 58 -1.95 -1.86 -10.75
CA PHE A 58 -2.44 -2.22 -9.42
C PHE A 58 -3.39 -3.44 -9.43
N GLY A 59 -3.42 -4.21 -10.54
CA GLY A 59 -4.26 -5.40 -10.66
C GLY A 59 -5.76 -5.12 -10.76
N GLY A 60 -6.13 -3.87 -11.06
CA GLY A 60 -7.52 -3.45 -11.16
C GLY A 60 -8.07 -3.47 -12.59
N LYS A 61 -9.34 -3.14 -12.72
CA LYS A 61 -10.07 -2.99 -13.99
C LYS A 61 -10.86 -1.69 -14.01
N VAL A 62 -10.84 -1.01 -15.15
CA VAL A 62 -11.68 0.16 -15.40
C VAL A 62 -12.87 -0.25 -16.25
N THR A 63 -14.05 0.18 -15.88
CA THR A 63 -15.28 0.09 -16.72
C THR A 63 -15.84 1.48 -16.92
N TYR A 64 -16.37 1.74 -18.11
CA TYR A 64 -17.03 2.99 -18.45
C TYR A 64 -18.52 2.78 -18.72
N ASP A 65 -19.36 3.46 -17.96
CA ASP A 65 -20.79 3.51 -18.21
C ASP A 65 -21.12 4.78 -19.05
N SER A 66 -21.49 4.55 -20.29
CA SER A 66 -21.81 5.63 -21.23
C SER A 66 -23.11 6.40 -20.90
N LYS A 67 -24.04 5.77 -20.17
CA LYS A 67 -25.31 6.40 -19.77
C LYS A 67 -25.09 7.40 -18.64
N SER A 68 -24.37 6.98 -17.60
CA SER A 68 -24.03 7.84 -16.45
C SER A 68 -22.77 8.66 -16.68
N LYS A 69 -22.03 8.45 -17.78
CA LYS A 69 -20.71 9.04 -18.07
C LYS A 69 -19.70 8.82 -16.94
N THR A 70 -19.76 7.65 -16.31
CA THR A 70 -18.99 7.32 -15.13
C THR A 70 -17.92 6.29 -15.45
N TYR A 71 -16.68 6.55 -15.04
CA TYR A 71 -15.62 5.56 -14.97
C TYR A 71 -15.65 4.90 -13.58
N ALA A 72 -15.83 3.60 -13.53
CA ALA A 72 -15.71 2.82 -12.31
C ALA A 72 -14.38 2.06 -12.32
N VAL A 73 -13.61 2.22 -11.26
CA VAL A 73 -12.37 1.47 -11.02
C VAL A 73 -12.69 0.38 -10.01
N THR A 74 -12.50 -0.87 -10.39
CA THR A 74 -12.58 -2.01 -9.49
C THR A 74 -11.18 -2.59 -9.37
N SER A 75 -10.65 -2.69 -8.16
CA SER A 75 -9.46 -3.50 -7.94
C SER A 75 -9.91 -4.95 -7.81
N ASN A 76 -9.27 -5.86 -8.54
CA ASN A 76 -9.42 -7.30 -8.31
C ASN A 76 -8.65 -7.74 -7.04
N ALA A 77 -8.46 -6.82 -6.10
CA ALA A 77 -7.80 -7.10 -4.83
C ALA A 77 -8.67 -8.02 -3.94
N THR A 78 -8.98 -9.21 -4.49
CA THR A 78 -8.92 -10.42 -3.69
C THR A 78 -7.43 -10.83 -3.68
N GLU A 79 -6.55 -9.88 -3.31
CA GLU A 79 -5.18 -10.23 -3.03
C GLU A 79 -5.19 -11.12 -1.80
N SER A 80 -4.99 -12.41 -2.03
CA SER A 80 -4.40 -13.23 -0.99
C SER A 80 -3.02 -12.62 -0.73
N ILE A 81 -2.86 -11.91 0.39
CA ILE A 81 -1.61 -11.32 0.81
C ILE A 81 -0.55 -12.41 0.72
N THR A 82 0.47 -12.17 -0.11
CA THR A 82 1.57 -13.11 -0.22
C THR A 82 2.37 -13.11 1.10
N PRO A 83 3.05 -14.19 1.46
CA PRO A 83 3.88 -14.22 2.68
C PRO A 83 4.87 -13.06 2.80
N SER A 84 5.34 -12.49 1.66
CA SER A 84 6.22 -11.32 1.66
C SER A 84 5.51 -10.01 2.05
N GLU A 85 4.19 -9.92 1.88
CA GLU A 85 3.40 -8.74 2.26
C GLU A 85 3.02 -8.74 3.74
N MET A 86 3.07 -9.92 4.37
CA MET A 86 2.87 -10.10 5.81
C MET A 86 4.12 -9.78 6.64
N SER A 87 5.24 -9.42 6.01
CA SER A 87 6.51 -9.10 6.66
C SER A 87 7.09 -7.82 6.09
N LYS A 88 7.51 -6.91 6.97
CA LYS A 88 8.13 -5.64 6.59
C LYS A 88 9.35 -5.38 7.46
N THR A 89 10.46 -4.99 6.81
CA THR A 89 11.68 -4.57 7.50
C THR A 89 11.93 -3.09 7.23
N ILE A 90 12.01 -2.30 8.30
CA ILE A 90 12.36 -0.88 8.26
C ILE A 90 13.39 -0.64 9.36
N ASP A 91 14.47 0.06 9.04
CA ASP A 91 15.56 0.41 9.99
C ASP A 91 16.07 -0.80 10.82
N ASN A 92 16.25 -1.95 10.17
CA ASN A 92 16.69 -3.23 10.77
C ASN A 92 15.71 -3.88 11.77
N LEU A 93 14.50 -3.36 11.92
CA LEU A 93 13.42 -4.05 12.64
C LEU A 93 12.48 -4.68 11.61
N THR A 94 12.33 -6.01 11.69
CA THR A 94 11.32 -6.73 10.93
C THR A 94 10.08 -6.93 11.79
N VAL A 95 8.94 -6.54 11.27
CA VAL A 95 7.62 -6.85 11.85
C VAL A 95 6.90 -7.78 10.88
N LYS A 96 6.46 -8.93 11.36
CA LYS A 96 5.75 -9.94 10.56
C LYS A 96 4.42 -10.28 11.23
N ILE A 97 3.35 -10.27 10.48
CA ILE A 97 2.06 -10.83 10.90
C ILE A 97 2.06 -12.31 10.52
N ASP A 98 2.03 -13.19 11.50
CA ASP A 98 2.05 -14.63 11.27
C ASP A 98 0.68 -15.16 10.90
N LYS A 99 -0.36 -14.70 11.61
CA LYS A 99 -1.77 -15.02 11.35
C LYS A 99 -2.69 -14.06 12.09
N VAL A 100 -3.93 -13.99 11.64
CA VAL A 100 -5.04 -13.34 12.35
C VAL A 100 -6.14 -14.37 12.53
N VAL A 101 -6.55 -14.59 13.78
CA VAL A 101 -7.58 -15.57 14.14
C VAL A 101 -8.66 -14.88 14.97
N GLN A 102 -9.90 -15.17 14.71
CA GLN A 102 -11.02 -14.68 15.51
C GLN A 102 -11.86 -15.83 16.02
N ASP A 103 -12.15 -15.80 17.31
CA ASP A 103 -13.17 -16.62 17.97
C ASP A 103 -14.34 -15.75 18.47
N SER A 104 -15.25 -16.35 19.26
CA SER A 104 -16.39 -15.63 19.84
C SER A 104 -16.01 -14.47 20.76
N ASP A 105 -14.81 -14.51 21.33
CA ASP A 105 -14.40 -13.65 22.44
C ASP A 105 -13.38 -12.60 22.04
N SER A 106 -12.57 -12.87 21.00
CA SER A 106 -11.46 -12.00 20.60
C SER A 106 -11.03 -12.19 19.16
N LEU A 107 -10.47 -11.13 18.58
CA LEU A 107 -9.64 -11.17 17.40
C LEU A 107 -8.17 -11.10 17.87
N LYS A 108 -7.35 -12.04 17.42
CA LYS A 108 -5.95 -12.26 17.82
C LYS A 108 -5.04 -12.03 16.62
N ILE A 109 -4.08 -11.13 16.78
CA ILE A 109 -3.04 -10.88 15.79
C ILE A 109 -1.74 -11.45 16.34
N TYR A 110 -1.21 -12.49 15.71
CA TYR A 110 0.08 -13.08 16.04
C TYR A 110 1.17 -12.34 15.28
N VAL A 111 2.15 -11.82 16.01
CA VAL A 111 3.20 -10.95 15.47
C VAL A 111 4.55 -11.47 15.86
N THR A 112 5.47 -11.55 14.92
CA THR A 112 6.89 -11.79 15.16
C THR A 112 7.69 -10.51 14.87
N TYR A 113 8.54 -10.13 15.81
CA TYR A 113 9.51 -9.05 15.69
C TYR A 113 10.92 -9.63 15.60
N VAL A 114 11.74 -9.12 14.68
CA VAL A 114 13.16 -9.48 14.58
C VAL A 114 13.98 -8.20 14.61
N ASN A 115 14.73 -7.99 15.66
CA ASN A 115 15.62 -6.85 15.80
C ASN A 115 17.02 -7.21 15.27
N ASN A 116 17.32 -6.81 14.03
CA ASN A 116 18.61 -7.01 13.38
C ASN A 116 19.58 -5.81 13.58
N SER A 117 19.24 -4.88 14.48
CA SER A 117 20.10 -3.74 14.81
C SER A 117 21.04 -4.04 15.98
N ASN A 118 21.89 -3.07 16.28
CA ASN A 118 22.76 -3.11 17.45
C ASN A 118 22.14 -2.45 18.70
N ASP A 119 20.94 -1.90 18.57
CA ASP A 119 20.23 -1.15 19.61
C ASP A 119 18.93 -1.84 20.03
N LYS A 120 18.46 -1.56 21.24
CA LYS A 120 17.14 -1.96 21.68
C LYS A 120 16.07 -1.27 20.87
N MET A 121 15.04 -2.00 20.43
CA MET A 121 13.92 -1.48 19.70
C MET A 121 12.59 -1.75 20.40
N SER A 122 11.69 -0.77 20.42
CA SER A 122 10.34 -0.93 20.96
C SER A 122 9.48 -1.78 20.03
N ASN A 123 8.72 -2.75 20.57
CA ASN A 123 7.74 -3.52 19.81
C ASN A 123 6.49 -2.70 19.44
N GLY A 124 6.12 -1.71 20.26
CA GLY A 124 5.00 -0.78 20.00
C GLY A 124 3.63 -1.44 19.86
N SER A 125 3.42 -2.64 20.37
CA SER A 125 2.14 -3.36 20.31
C SER A 125 1.00 -2.56 20.91
N ASP A 126 1.25 -1.79 21.97
CA ASP A 126 0.31 -0.88 22.64
C ASP A 126 -0.12 0.33 21.82
N LEU A 127 0.59 0.63 20.74
CA LEU A 127 0.24 1.69 19.78
C LEU A 127 -0.42 1.15 18.51
N SER A 128 -0.72 -0.15 18.48
CA SER A 128 -1.34 -0.81 17.33
C SER A 128 -2.80 -0.39 17.13
N LYS A 129 -3.25 -0.48 15.88
CA LYS A 129 -4.63 -0.21 15.47
C LYS A 129 -5.03 -1.17 14.36
N ILE A 130 -6.32 -1.46 14.29
CA ILE A 130 -6.91 -2.14 13.14
C ILE A 130 -8.04 -1.33 12.52
N VAL A 131 -8.29 -1.56 11.24
CA VAL A 131 -9.46 -1.03 10.54
C VAL A 131 -10.21 -2.21 9.93
N ALA A 132 -11.48 -2.35 10.29
CA ALA A 132 -12.40 -3.33 9.75
C ALA A 132 -13.65 -2.61 9.23
N ASN A 133 -14.07 -2.85 7.98
CA ASN A 133 -15.25 -2.22 7.37
C ASN A 133 -15.31 -0.69 7.55
N GLY A 134 -14.16 -0.01 7.38
CA GLY A 134 -14.04 1.45 7.53
C GLY A 134 -14.04 1.96 8.97
N LYS A 135 -14.19 1.09 9.98
CA LYS A 135 -14.16 1.46 11.40
C LYS A 135 -12.79 1.14 12.01
N GLN A 136 -12.20 2.11 12.69
CA GLN A 136 -10.94 1.94 13.42
C GLN A 136 -11.17 1.43 14.85
N TYR A 137 -10.32 0.49 15.26
CA TYR A 137 -10.23 -0.03 16.62
C TYR A 137 -8.80 0.19 17.12
N SER A 138 -8.66 0.78 18.29
CA SER A 138 -7.37 1.01 18.94
C SER A 138 -7.09 -0.07 19.97
N TYR A 139 -5.81 -0.29 20.25
CA TYR A 139 -5.36 -1.16 21.32
C TYR A 139 -6.03 -0.79 22.65
N ASN A 140 -6.40 -1.82 23.42
CA ASN A 140 -6.97 -1.67 24.74
C ASN A 140 -6.12 -2.43 25.76
N SER A 141 -5.36 -1.71 26.58
CA SER A 141 -4.42 -2.27 27.52
C SER A 141 -5.06 -3.21 28.54
N LYS A 142 -6.24 -2.85 29.07
CA LYS A 142 -6.97 -3.68 30.03
C LYS A 142 -7.41 -5.01 29.41
N PHE A 143 -7.98 -4.93 28.20
CA PHE A 143 -8.44 -6.12 27.45
C PHE A 143 -7.27 -7.06 27.14
N ASN A 144 -6.14 -6.53 26.67
CA ASN A 144 -4.94 -7.31 26.38
C ASN A 144 -4.35 -7.92 27.65
N PHE A 145 -4.18 -7.15 28.74
CA PHE A 145 -3.67 -7.65 30.01
C PHE A 145 -4.51 -8.83 30.54
N GLU A 146 -5.85 -8.72 30.53
CA GLU A 146 -6.75 -9.79 30.99
C GLU A 146 -6.61 -11.07 30.16
N ARG A 147 -6.33 -10.95 28.84
CA ARG A 147 -6.15 -12.07 27.94
C ARG A 147 -4.81 -12.76 28.19
N TRP A 148 -3.70 -12.01 28.21
CA TRP A 148 -2.38 -12.60 28.42
C TRP A 148 -2.25 -13.31 29.76
N TYR A 149 -2.65 -12.69 30.83
CA TYR A 149 -2.34 -13.20 32.17
C TYR A 149 -3.46 -14.01 32.83
N LYS A 150 -4.69 -13.90 32.34
CA LYS A 150 -5.82 -14.54 33.00
C LYS A 150 -6.54 -15.60 32.17
N LYS A 151 -6.47 -15.52 30.87
CA LYS A 151 -7.31 -16.35 29.99
C LYS A 151 -6.54 -17.21 29.01
N GLU A 152 -5.44 -16.73 28.47
CA GLU A 152 -4.75 -17.40 27.37
C GLU A 152 -3.25 -17.48 27.62
N ASN A 153 -2.70 -18.68 27.48
CA ASN A 153 -1.25 -18.89 27.51
C ASN A 153 -0.70 -18.68 26.09
N VAL A 154 -0.47 -17.43 25.72
CA VAL A 154 0.05 -17.01 24.41
C VAL A 154 1.36 -16.23 24.57
N PRO A 155 2.21 -16.17 23.55
CA PRO A 155 3.40 -15.33 23.57
C PRO A 155 3.07 -13.87 23.88
N HIS A 156 3.92 -13.24 24.68
CA HIS A 156 3.86 -11.81 24.96
C HIS A 156 5.28 -11.26 25.02
N ALA A 157 5.61 -10.39 24.08
CA ALA A 157 6.92 -9.76 23.99
C ALA A 157 7.08 -8.65 25.01
N ASP A 158 8.28 -8.53 25.56
CA ASP A 158 8.66 -7.34 26.33
C ASP A 158 8.57 -6.08 25.48
N THR A 159 8.33 -4.93 26.12
CA THR A 159 8.24 -3.63 25.45
C THR A 159 9.46 -3.33 24.57
N TYR A 160 10.63 -3.80 24.96
CA TYR A 160 11.87 -3.64 24.22
C TYR A 160 12.44 -4.98 23.81
N ILE A 161 12.82 -5.07 22.54
CA ILE A 161 13.46 -6.23 21.93
C ILE A 161 14.97 -5.95 21.85
N GLU A 162 15.76 -6.80 22.49
CA GLU A 162 17.22 -6.68 22.49
C GLU A 162 17.83 -6.87 21.09
N PRO A 163 19.05 -6.38 20.85
CA PRO A 163 19.77 -6.60 19.59
C PRO A 163 19.89 -8.09 19.23
N GLY A 164 19.61 -8.44 17.99
CA GLY A 164 19.70 -9.80 17.46
C GLY A 164 18.60 -10.76 17.96
N VAL A 165 17.61 -10.27 18.71
CA VAL A 165 16.54 -11.11 19.28
C VAL A 165 15.33 -11.17 18.35
N THR A 166 14.72 -12.36 18.30
CA THR A 166 13.37 -12.58 17.76
C THR A 166 12.39 -12.69 18.92
N ALA A 167 11.33 -11.90 18.90
CA ALA A 167 10.28 -11.91 19.91
C ALA A 167 8.91 -12.16 19.27
N GLU A 168 8.07 -12.94 19.94
CA GLU A 168 6.70 -13.23 19.51
C GLU A 168 5.70 -12.55 20.43
N ASP A 169 4.62 -12.04 19.89
CA ASP A 169 3.55 -11.36 20.63
C ASP A 169 2.18 -11.70 20.07
N VAL A 170 1.14 -11.55 20.89
CA VAL A 170 -0.26 -11.64 20.44
C VAL A 170 -1.01 -10.41 20.91
N ILE A 171 -1.52 -9.64 19.94
CA ILE A 171 -2.31 -8.44 20.21
C ILE A 171 -3.78 -8.78 20.09
N PHE A 172 -4.56 -8.42 21.09
CA PHE A 172 -5.98 -8.73 21.16
C PHE A 172 -6.86 -7.51 20.89
N TYR A 173 -7.92 -7.75 20.12
CA TYR A 173 -9.02 -6.82 19.88
C TYR A 173 -10.37 -7.51 20.17
N ALA A 174 -11.40 -6.72 20.42
CA ALA A 174 -12.76 -7.25 20.40
C ALA A 174 -13.08 -7.85 19.01
N PRO A 175 -13.94 -8.88 18.93
CA PRO A 175 -14.35 -9.44 17.65
C PRO A 175 -14.91 -8.37 16.70
N VAL A 176 -14.65 -8.55 15.40
CA VAL A 176 -15.13 -7.66 14.33
C VAL A 176 -15.96 -8.44 13.32
N ASP A 177 -16.94 -7.80 12.71
CA ASP A 177 -17.72 -8.37 11.62
C ASP A 177 -17.03 -8.04 10.28
N ALA A 178 -15.97 -8.76 9.97
CA ALA A 178 -15.21 -8.62 8.73
C ALA A 178 -14.51 -9.93 8.39
N ASP A 179 -14.15 -10.10 7.11
CA ASP A 179 -13.36 -11.24 6.63
C ASP A 179 -11.87 -10.89 6.49
N SER A 180 -11.57 -9.59 6.48
CA SER A 180 -10.21 -9.07 6.46
C SER A 180 -10.11 -7.72 7.18
N ILE A 181 -8.89 -7.38 7.61
CA ILE A 181 -8.60 -6.12 8.30
C ILE A 181 -7.34 -5.47 7.75
N ASN A 182 -7.23 -4.16 7.91
CA ASN A 182 -5.97 -3.46 7.81
C ASN A 182 -5.36 -3.32 9.20
N ILE A 183 -4.06 -3.59 9.33
CA ILE A 183 -3.33 -3.57 10.58
C ILE A 183 -2.27 -2.47 10.52
N LEU A 184 -2.20 -1.66 11.55
CA LEU A 184 -1.10 -0.73 11.82
C LEU A 184 -0.42 -1.13 13.11
N ILE A 185 0.87 -1.42 13.04
CA ILE A 185 1.75 -1.59 14.20
C ILE A 185 2.75 -0.45 14.18
N ARG A 186 2.84 0.31 15.27
CA ARG A 186 3.86 1.36 15.42
C ARG A 186 4.99 0.84 16.29
N ALA A 187 6.02 0.27 15.66
CA ALA A 187 7.20 -0.27 16.35
C ALA A 187 8.38 0.68 16.13
N ASN A 188 9.16 0.93 17.18
CA ASN A 188 10.31 1.83 17.19
C ASN A 188 10.01 3.19 16.50
N TRP A 189 8.84 3.79 16.83
CA TRP A 189 8.31 5.05 16.26
C TRP A 189 8.02 5.02 14.77
N THR A 190 8.06 3.85 14.12
CA THR A 190 7.82 3.65 12.69
C THR A 190 6.52 2.89 12.46
N ASP A 191 5.75 3.30 11.47
CA ASP A 191 4.46 2.69 11.11
C ASP A 191 4.64 1.50 10.15
N TYR A 192 4.31 0.31 10.60
CA TYR A 192 4.22 -0.92 9.79
C TYR A 192 2.75 -1.15 9.43
N ARG A 193 2.42 -1.06 8.16
CA ARG A 193 1.04 -1.18 7.67
C ARG A 193 0.87 -2.46 6.86
N PHE A 194 -0.13 -3.26 7.22
CA PHE A 194 -0.52 -4.48 6.53
C PHE A 194 -1.98 -4.34 6.10
N ASN A 195 -2.25 -4.47 4.81
CA ASN A 195 -3.59 -4.26 4.26
C ASN A 195 -4.26 -5.59 3.90
N ASN A 196 -5.58 -5.65 4.00
CA ASN A 196 -6.41 -6.80 3.59
C ASN A 196 -5.98 -8.14 4.20
N VAL A 197 -5.48 -8.11 5.45
CA VAL A 197 -5.08 -9.33 6.16
C VAL A 197 -6.33 -10.16 6.47
N LYS A 198 -6.38 -11.40 5.96
CA LYS A 198 -7.52 -12.31 6.15
C LYS A 198 -7.65 -12.74 7.60
N ILE A 199 -8.88 -12.82 8.08
CA ILE A 199 -9.22 -13.36 9.39
C ILE A 199 -9.60 -14.84 9.21
N THR A 200 -8.93 -15.71 9.97
CA THR A 200 -9.35 -17.11 10.13
C THR A 200 -10.37 -17.18 11.26
N LYS A 201 -11.55 -17.72 10.97
CA LYS A 201 -12.66 -17.94 11.91
C LYS A 201 -12.71 -19.38 12.34
#